data_4f8bd372602b1c9cdbca45c945361200
#
_entry.id   4f8bd372602b1c9cdbca45c945361200
#
_cell.length_a   1.000
_cell.length_b   1.000
_cell.length_c   1.000
_cell.angle_alpha   90.00
_cell.angle_beta   90.00
_cell.angle_gamma   90.00
#
_symmetry.space_group_name_H-M   'P 1'
#
loop_
_entity.id
_entity.type
_entity.pdbx_description
1 polymer ?
#
loop_
_entity_poly.entity_id
_entity_poly.type
_entity_poly.pdbx_seq_one_letter_code
_entity_poly.pdbx_strand_id
1 'polypeptide(L)'
;HFRRTDNAQSIHNPFVGNYIMDSFTTEVGGEVYFRKNGFLGMVGLTNGKLNQSVENPGKTSPSFVAKVGYDNNLSEDLRFRLTGSVYHTNQTSSAYLYAGDRAGARYYSVMEPVEGGSFRSGRMNPNLRNEMTSFMINPFVKYKGLEFFGVLEQATGKRASETENRTWNQYAAELIYRFGYDENLYVGGRYNYVDGEEVGGNNVDVSRFQLGAGWFMTKNILTKIEYVNQEYNGFNPQTILDQGKFNGVMVEAAISF
;
A
#
# COMPACT_ATOMS: atom_id res chain seq x y z
N HIS A 1 3.44 -7.14 9.13
CA HIS A 1 2.57 -7.64 8.07
C HIS A 1 2.31 -6.50 7.11
N PHE A 2 2.76 -6.65 5.87
CA PHE A 2 2.33 -5.78 4.79
C PHE A 2 0.89 -6.15 4.44
N ARG A 3 0.04 -5.16 4.17
CA ARG A 3 -1.25 -5.43 3.59
C ARG A 3 -1.02 -6.05 2.22
N ARG A 4 -1.37 -7.31 2.05
CA ARG A 4 -1.52 -7.86 0.72
C ARG A 4 -2.81 -7.33 0.12
N THR A 5 -2.70 -6.93 -1.09
CA THR A 5 -3.79 -6.36 -1.85
C THR A 5 -4.63 -7.42 -2.55
N ASP A 6 -4.08 -8.61 -2.69
CA ASP A 6 -4.74 -9.73 -3.30
C ASP A 6 -5.46 -10.60 -2.26
N ASN A 7 -6.76 -10.66 -2.35
CA ASN A 7 -7.68 -11.64 -1.78
C ASN A 7 -7.82 -11.70 -0.26
N ALA A 8 -6.94 -12.40 0.44
CA ALA A 8 -7.14 -12.79 1.84
C ALA A 8 -7.25 -11.61 2.82
N GLN A 9 -6.92 -10.41 2.39
CA GLN A 9 -6.92 -9.21 3.23
C GLN A 9 -8.03 -8.22 2.87
N SER A 10 -8.79 -8.45 1.79
CA SER A 10 -9.82 -7.50 1.35
C SER A 10 -10.96 -7.34 2.35
N ILE A 11 -11.25 -8.38 3.13
CA ILE A 11 -12.23 -8.33 4.22
C ILE A 11 -11.78 -7.40 5.37
N HIS A 12 -10.49 -7.14 5.51
CA HIS A 12 -9.93 -6.26 6.53
C HIS A 12 -9.63 -4.84 6.01
N ASN A 13 -9.78 -4.60 4.70
CA ASN A 13 -9.66 -3.27 4.13
C ASN A 13 -11.03 -2.59 4.13
N PRO A 14 -11.22 -1.46 4.84
CA PRO A 14 -12.49 -0.73 4.85
C PRO A 14 -12.87 -0.16 3.49
N PHE A 15 -11.92 0.03 2.60
CA PHE A 15 -12.11 0.57 1.26
C PHE A 15 -11.98 -0.53 0.19
N VAL A 16 -12.53 -0.28 -0.99
CA VAL A 16 -12.31 -1.14 -2.16
C VAL A 16 -10.88 -0.94 -2.67
N GLY A 17 -10.48 0.31 -2.86
CA GLY A 17 -9.12 0.66 -3.26
C GLY A 17 -8.07 0.47 -2.17
N ASN A 18 -6.83 0.22 -2.58
CA ASN A 18 -5.67 0.24 -1.70
C ASN A 18 -5.02 1.62 -1.68
N TYR A 19 -3.82 1.74 -1.13
CA TYR A 19 -3.05 2.97 -1.18
C TYR A 19 -2.53 3.20 -2.61
N ILE A 20 -2.20 4.47 -2.93
CA ILE A 20 -1.65 4.84 -4.25
C ILE A 20 -0.32 4.12 -4.47
N MET A 21 0.61 4.27 -3.52
CA MET A 21 1.86 3.55 -3.50
C MET A 21 1.67 2.26 -2.69
N ASP A 22 1.15 1.24 -3.36
CA ASP A 22 0.81 -0.02 -2.72
C ASP A 22 1.98 -0.99 -2.77
N SER A 23 2.36 -1.50 -1.61
CA SER A 23 3.51 -2.38 -1.48
C SER A 23 3.11 -3.86 -1.50
N PHE A 24 3.73 -4.58 -2.42
CA PHE A 24 3.55 -6.01 -2.58
C PHE A 24 4.85 -6.70 -2.97
N THR A 25 5.31 -7.65 -2.16
CA THR A 25 6.40 -8.56 -2.56
C THR A 25 6.25 -9.91 -1.89
N THR A 26 6.83 -10.93 -2.52
CA THR A 26 7.03 -12.25 -1.93
C THR A 26 8.47 -12.63 -2.12
N GLU A 27 9.15 -12.90 -1.02
CA GLU A 27 10.56 -13.27 -1.01
C GLU A 27 10.79 -14.52 -0.15
N VAL A 28 11.80 -15.29 -0.47
CA VAL A 28 12.19 -16.47 0.30
C VAL A 28 13.29 -16.10 1.28
N GLY A 29 13.08 -16.38 2.55
CA GLY A 29 14.03 -16.03 3.62
C GLY A 29 13.59 -16.50 4.98
N GLY A 30 14.23 -15.98 6.01
CA GLY A 30 13.93 -16.25 7.39
C GLY A 30 13.68 -14.98 8.20
N GLU A 31 12.79 -15.06 9.17
CA GLU A 31 12.43 -13.96 10.06
C GLU A 31 12.46 -14.41 11.52
N VAL A 32 12.89 -13.52 12.40
CA VAL A 32 12.86 -13.73 13.85
C VAL A 32 11.95 -12.68 14.47
N TYR A 33 11.06 -13.12 15.33
CA TYR A 33 10.08 -12.29 16.02
C TYR A 33 10.33 -12.26 17.53
N PHE A 34 10.14 -11.08 18.11
CA PHE A 34 10.01 -10.87 19.54
C PHE A 34 8.68 -10.21 19.84
N ARG A 35 7.93 -10.77 20.79
CA ARG A 35 6.64 -10.20 21.24
C ARG A 35 6.54 -10.30 22.75
N LYS A 36 6.35 -9.16 23.42
CA LYS A 36 6.16 -9.11 24.87
C LYS A 36 5.44 -7.82 25.28
N ASN A 37 4.41 -7.93 26.09
CA ASN A 37 3.71 -6.79 26.70
C ASN A 37 3.31 -5.68 25.72
N GLY A 38 2.73 -6.07 24.59
CA GLY A 38 2.35 -5.13 23.52
C GLY A 38 3.48 -4.74 22.55
N PHE A 39 4.74 -4.99 22.90
CA PHE A 39 5.86 -4.73 22.01
C PHE A 39 6.04 -5.84 20.98
N LEU A 40 6.33 -5.43 19.78
CA LEU A 40 6.71 -6.27 18.63
C LEU A 40 8.08 -5.82 18.12
N GLY A 41 8.99 -6.76 17.95
CA GLY A 41 10.21 -6.63 17.15
C GLY A 41 10.27 -7.74 16.12
N MET A 42 10.73 -7.43 14.91
CA MET A 42 10.97 -8.42 13.85
C MET A 42 12.17 -7.99 13.06
N VAL A 43 13.04 -8.94 12.73
CA VAL A 43 14.11 -8.78 11.74
C VAL A 43 14.08 -9.97 10.81
N GLY A 44 14.35 -9.73 9.53
CA GLY A 44 14.37 -10.76 8.50
C GLY A 44 15.44 -10.49 7.45
N LEU A 45 15.95 -11.58 6.90
CA LEU A 45 16.82 -11.58 5.73
C LEU A 45 16.23 -12.51 4.69
N THR A 46 16.18 -12.02 3.46
CA THR A 46 15.67 -12.78 2.33
C THR A 46 16.70 -12.78 1.20
N ASN A 47 16.74 -13.85 0.44
CA ASN A 47 17.64 -13.97 -0.73
C ASN A 47 16.95 -14.61 -1.93
N GLY A 48 15.65 -14.62 -1.97
CA GLY A 48 14.90 -15.21 -3.06
C GLY A 48 13.67 -14.37 -3.39
N LYS A 49 13.73 -13.65 -4.50
CA LYS A 49 12.60 -12.89 -5.05
C LYS A 49 11.88 -13.78 -6.06
N LEU A 50 10.68 -14.23 -5.75
CA LEU A 50 9.98 -15.29 -6.48
C LEU A 50 9.73 -15.03 -7.97
N ASN A 51 9.69 -13.77 -8.40
CA ASN A 51 9.37 -13.41 -9.79
C ASN A 51 10.59 -12.91 -10.57
N GLN A 52 11.79 -13.29 -10.18
CA GLN A 52 13.01 -12.87 -10.86
C GLN A 52 13.72 -14.06 -11.47
N SER A 53 14.14 -13.92 -12.73
CA SER A 53 15.13 -14.80 -13.30
C SER A 53 16.49 -14.54 -12.62
N VAL A 54 17.11 -15.58 -12.12
CA VAL A 54 18.49 -15.51 -11.58
C VAL A 54 19.46 -15.62 -12.76
N GLU A 55 19.43 -14.64 -13.66
CA GLU A 55 20.30 -14.64 -14.84
C GLU A 55 21.75 -14.31 -14.50
N ASN A 56 21.98 -13.66 -13.37
CA ASN A 56 23.32 -13.26 -12.96
C ASN A 56 23.43 -13.21 -11.44
N PRO A 57 23.95 -14.25 -10.77
CA PRO A 57 24.08 -14.30 -9.32
C PRO A 57 24.83 -13.13 -8.70
N GLY A 58 25.77 -12.51 -9.43
CA GLY A 58 26.51 -11.33 -8.98
C GLY A 58 25.71 -10.02 -9.00
N LYS A 59 24.47 -10.04 -9.46
CA LYS A 59 23.59 -8.85 -9.55
C LYS A 59 22.38 -8.92 -8.63
N THR A 60 22.40 -9.77 -7.63
CA THR A 60 21.30 -9.89 -6.65
C THR A 60 21.87 -9.90 -5.25
N SER A 61 21.46 -8.96 -4.42
CA SER A 61 21.77 -8.89 -2.99
C SER A 61 20.61 -9.41 -2.15
N PRO A 62 20.87 -9.89 -0.93
CA PRO A 62 19.83 -10.14 0.06
C PRO A 62 19.02 -8.88 0.34
N SER A 63 17.74 -9.07 0.70
CA SER A 63 16.93 -8.01 1.25
C SER A 63 16.89 -8.10 2.77
N PHE A 64 16.92 -6.96 3.41
CA PHE A 64 16.73 -6.79 4.84
C PHE A 64 15.35 -6.24 5.13
N VAL A 65 14.67 -6.82 6.10
CA VAL A 65 13.36 -6.36 6.57
C VAL A 65 13.38 -6.25 8.08
N ALA A 66 12.90 -5.15 8.62
CA ALA A 66 12.70 -5.03 10.07
C ALA A 66 11.39 -4.31 10.39
N LYS A 67 10.82 -4.63 11.54
CA LYS A 67 9.64 -3.98 12.08
C LYS A 67 9.73 -3.88 13.58
N VAL A 68 9.36 -2.72 14.09
CA VAL A 68 9.17 -2.49 15.52
C VAL A 68 7.76 -1.94 15.75
N GLY A 69 7.19 -2.20 16.90
CA GLY A 69 5.87 -1.67 17.20
C GLY A 69 5.44 -1.87 18.63
N TYR A 70 4.43 -1.11 18.98
CA TYR A 70 3.68 -1.25 20.22
C TYR A 70 2.19 -1.29 19.87
N ASP A 71 1.46 -2.25 20.42
CA ASP A 71 0.01 -2.43 20.21
C ASP A 71 -0.60 -2.93 21.52
N ASN A 72 -1.44 -2.08 22.14
CA ASN A 72 -2.06 -2.42 23.41
C ASN A 72 -3.41 -1.72 23.58
N ASN A 73 -4.29 -2.34 24.37
CA ASN A 73 -5.47 -1.68 24.91
C ASN A 73 -5.04 -0.88 26.14
N LEU A 74 -5.12 0.46 26.05
CA LEU A 74 -4.80 1.36 27.15
C LEU A 74 -5.96 1.45 28.15
N SER A 75 -7.19 1.15 27.70
CA SER A 75 -8.39 0.95 28.50
C SER A 75 -9.33 -0.02 27.77
N GLU A 76 -10.52 -0.29 28.36
CA GLU A 76 -11.56 -1.11 27.72
C GLU A 76 -12.02 -0.53 26.36
N ASP A 77 -12.04 0.80 26.27
CA ASP A 77 -12.53 1.53 25.09
C ASP A 77 -11.41 2.02 24.16
N LEU A 78 -10.16 2.06 24.62
CA LEU A 78 -9.06 2.71 23.91
C LEU A 78 -7.95 1.73 23.56
N ARG A 79 -7.76 1.49 22.27
CA ARG A 79 -6.59 0.78 21.73
C ARG A 79 -5.66 1.75 21.00
N PHE A 80 -4.38 1.64 21.27
CA PHE A 80 -3.32 2.37 20.58
C PHE A 80 -2.32 1.41 19.95
N ARG A 81 -1.93 1.71 18.71
CA ARG A 81 -0.85 1.00 18.02
C ARG A 81 0.01 1.99 17.24
N LEU A 82 1.32 1.84 17.37
CA LEU A 82 2.30 2.52 16.54
C LEU A 82 3.29 1.49 16.03
N THR A 83 3.51 1.45 14.72
CA THR A 83 4.50 0.56 14.12
C THR A 83 5.40 1.32 13.17
N GLY A 84 6.70 0.96 13.16
CA GLY A 84 7.67 1.39 12.17
C GLY A 84 8.25 0.17 11.47
N SER A 85 8.49 0.27 10.18
CA SER A 85 9.09 -0.82 9.38
C SER A 85 10.08 -0.28 8.36
N VAL A 86 11.03 -1.12 7.98
CA VAL A 86 12.03 -0.86 6.94
C VAL A 86 12.14 -2.06 6.03
N TYR A 87 12.30 -1.78 4.75
CA TYR A 87 12.73 -2.73 3.73
C TYR A 87 13.94 -2.16 3.01
N HIS A 88 14.97 -2.97 2.77
CA HIS A 88 16.18 -2.55 2.08
C HIS A 88 16.71 -3.66 1.16
N THR A 89 17.10 -3.29 -0.06
CA THR A 89 17.85 -4.15 -0.98
C THR A 89 18.82 -3.29 -1.79
N ASN A 90 20.09 -3.71 -1.83
CA ASN A 90 21.15 -2.94 -2.52
C ASN A 90 21.15 -3.16 -4.03
N GLN A 91 20.79 -4.36 -4.48
CA GLN A 91 20.87 -4.71 -5.88
C GLN A 91 19.93 -5.87 -6.22
N THR A 92 19.13 -5.67 -7.25
CA THR A 92 18.25 -6.73 -7.76
C THR A 92 17.93 -6.48 -9.22
N SER A 93 17.65 -7.52 -9.97
CA SER A 93 17.22 -7.39 -11.37
C SER A 93 15.86 -6.69 -11.48
N SER A 94 14.97 -6.89 -10.52
CA SER A 94 13.69 -6.19 -10.43
C SER A 94 13.07 -6.34 -9.04
N ALA A 95 13.13 -5.32 -8.20
CA ALA A 95 12.33 -5.25 -6.98
C ALA A 95 10.87 -4.97 -7.34
N TYR A 96 9.97 -5.75 -6.76
CA TYR A 96 8.52 -5.65 -7.03
C TYR A 96 7.75 -4.95 -5.91
N LEU A 97 8.39 -4.41 -4.88
CA LEU A 97 7.70 -3.87 -3.72
C LEU A 97 6.57 -2.89 -4.09
N TYR A 98 6.81 -2.00 -5.06
CA TYR A 98 5.82 -1.04 -5.54
C TYR A 98 5.36 -1.26 -6.99
N ALA A 99 5.92 -2.24 -7.68
CA ALA A 99 5.63 -2.50 -9.09
C ALA A 99 4.60 -3.59 -9.31
N GLY A 100 4.27 -4.32 -8.27
CA GLY A 100 3.63 -5.63 -8.37
C GLY A 100 2.14 -5.64 -8.25
N ASP A 101 1.45 -4.62 -8.64
CA ASP A 101 0.02 -4.64 -8.49
C ASP A 101 -0.66 -5.75 -9.30
N ARG A 102 -1.15 -6.76 -8.61
CA ARG A 102 -1.99 -7.82 -9.19
C ARG A 102 -3.47 -7.55 -8.96
N ALA A 103 -3.81 -6.94 -7.85
CA ALA A 103 -5.18 -6.71 -7.46
C ALA A 103 -5.29 -5.35 -6.74
N GLY A 104 -4.18 -4.63 -6.69
CA GLY A 104 -3.95 -3.62 -5.74
C GLY A 104 -4.77 -2.39 -5.91
N ALA A 105 -4.66 -1.71 -7.00
CA ALA A 105 -5.39 -0.48 -7.18
C ALA A 105 -6.90 -0.70 -7.23
N ARG A 106 -7.37 -1.89 -7.63
CA ARG A 106 -8.80 -2.19 -7.80
C ARG A 106 -9.54 -1.26 -8.76
N TYR A 107 -8.84 -0.32 -9.36
CA TYR A 107 -9.36 0.65 -10.31
C TYR A 107 -8.77 0.34 -11.67
N TYR A 108 -9.42 -0.58 -12.37
CA TYR A 108 -8.96 -1.07 -13.66
C TYR A 108 -9.47 -0.20 -14.80
N SER A 109 -8.60 0.09 -15.78
CA SER A 109 -8.94 0.80 -17.02
C SER A 109 -9.61 2.16 -16.81
N VAL A 110 -9.27 2.87 -15.73
CA VAL A 110 -9.92 4.13 -15.34
C VAL A 110 -9.46 5.35 -16.15
N MET A 111 -8.30 5.24 -16.79
CA MET A 111 -7.68 6.34 -17.56
C MET A 111 -7.67 6.11 -19.07
N GLU A 112 -8.04 4.92 -19.53
CA GLU A 112 -8.03 4.54 -20.94
C GLU A 112 -9.38 3.92 -21.33
N PRO A 113 -9.75 3.94 -22.63
CA PRO A 113 -10.89 3.18 -23.13
C PRO A 113 -10.77 1.69 -22.77
N VAL A 114 -11.89 1.05 -22.49
CA VAL A 114 -11.95 -0.39 -22.19
C VAL A 114 -11.40 -1.22 -23.35
N GLU A 115 -11.71 -0.82 -24.58
CA GLU A 115 -11.19 -1.47 -25.79
C GLU A 115 -9.79 -0.94 -26.11
N GLY A 116 -8.81 -1.85 -26.08
CA GLY A 116 -7.41 -1.54 -26.39
C GLY A 116 -6.63 -0.87 -25.27
N GLY A 117 -7.26 -0.54 -24.15
CA GLY A 117 -6.59 0.04 -22.99
C GLY A 117 -5.89 -1.00 -22.11
N SER A 118 -4.94 -0.54 -21.29
CA SER A 118 -4.32 -1.36 -20.27
C SER A 118 -5.18 -1.40 -19.00
N PHE A 119 -5.45 -2.59 -18.47
CA PHE A 119 -6.13 -2.71 -17.19
C PHE A 119 -5.36 -2.06 -16.03
N ARG A 120 -4.08 -1.74 -16.25
CA ARG A 120 -3.21 -1.06 -15.30
C ARG A 120 -3.16 0.45 -15.48
N SER A 121 -3.92 1.00 -16.40
CA SER A 121 -3.94 2.45 -16.63
C SER A 121 -4.40 3.21 -15.37
N GLY A 122 -3.77 4.31 -15.09
CA GLY A 122 -4.00 5.09 -13.88
C GLY A 122 -3.25 4.59 -12.64
N ARG A 123 -2.54 3.47 -12.72
CA ARG A 123 -1.72 2.98 -11.60
C ARG A 123 -0.40 3.73 -11.51
N MET A 124 -0.10 4.23 -10.31
CA MET A 124 1.20 4.84 -10.02
C MET A 124 2.23 3.75 -9.69
N ASN A 125 3.45 3.88 -10.21
CA ASN A 125 4.57 3.01 -9.96
C ASN A 125 5.87 3.82 -9.87
N PRO A 126 6.49 3.94 -8.69
CA PRO A 126 7.75 4.65 -8.50
C PRO A 126 8.91 4.10 -9.33
N ASN A 127 8.80 2.83 -9.77
CA ASN A 127 9.80 2.18 -10.60
C ASN A 127 11.20 2.07 -9.97
N LEU A 128 11.25 1.91 -8.66
CA LEU A 128 12.46 1.68 -7.87
C LEU A 128 12.75 0.18 -7.91
N ARG A 129 13.51 -0.29 -8.90
CA ARG A 129 13.61 -1.73 -9.20
C ARG A 129 14.95 -2.38 -8.87
N ASN A 130 16.04 -1.61 -8.81
CA ASN A 130 17.37 -2.18 -8.62
C ASN A 130 17.86 -2.02 -7.17
N GLU A 131 17.96 -0.81 -6.72
CA GLU A 131 18.28 -0.44 -5.35
C GLU A 131 17.06 0.21 -4.71
N MET A 132 16.75 -0.13 -3.46
CA MET A 132 15.61 0.46 -2.78
C MET A 132 15.75 0.37 -1.26
N THR A 133 15.41 1.47 -0.60
CA THR A 133 15.17 1.53 0.83
C THR A 133 13.81 2.16 1.06
N SER A 134 12.96 1.51 1.85
CA SER A 134 11.65 2.03 2.22
C SER A 134 11.49 2.03 3.74
N PHE A 135 10.99 3.15 4.27
CA PHE A 135 10.60 3.32 5.66
C PHE A 135 9.10 3.62 5.73
N MET A 136 8.41 3.01 6.69
CA MET A 136 6.99 3.25 6.90
C MET A 136 6.68 3.35 8.39
N ILE A 137 5.87 4.35 8.76
CA ILE A 137 5.32 4.52 10.10
C ILE A 137 3.79 4.47 10.01
N ASN A 138 3.16 3.68 10.88
CA ASN A 138 1.72 3.50 10.90
C ASN A 138 1.18 3.73 12.31
N PRO A 139 0.66 4.93 12.62
CA PRO A 139 -0.14 5.17 13.81
C PRO A 139 -1.55 4.60 13.64
N PHE A 140 -2.10 4.05 14.72
CA PHE A 140 -3.48 3.61 14.79
C PHE A 140 -4.05 3.89 16.19
N VAL A 141 -5.26 4.42 16.20
CA VAL A 141 -6.03 4.62 17.43
C VAL A 141 -7.45 4.12 17.19
N LYS A 142 -7.99 3.34 18.12
CA LYS A 142 -9.40 3.00 18.17
C LYS A 142 -9.97 3.48 19.52
N TYR A 143 -11.00 4.30 19.48
CA TYR A 143 -11.77 4.69 20.66
C TYR A 143 -13.23 4.36 20.41
N LYS A 144 -13.73 3.34 21.12
CA LYS A 144 -15.05 2.75 20.85
C LYS A 144 -15.17 2.41 19.35
N GLY A 145 -16.24 2.83 18.69
CA GLY A 145 -16.43 2.62 17.25
C GLY A 145 -15.57 3.49 16.33
N LEU A 146 -14.86 4.51 16.84
CA LEU A 146 -14.05 5.41 16.03
C LEU A 146 -12.63 4.86 15.86
N GLU A 147 -12.18 4.72 14.62
CA GLU A 147 -10.84 4.24 14.26
C GLU A 147 -10.12 5.27 13.39
N PHE A 148 -8.88 5.58 13.75
CA PHE A 148 -7.93 6.33 12.93
C PHE A 148 -6.77 5.43 12.53
N PHE A 149 -6.36 5.48 11.26
CA PHE A 149 -5.13 4.83 10.78
C PHE A 149 -4.36 5.77 9.86
N GLY A 150 -3.04 5.83 10.05
CA GLY A 150 -2.14 6.65 9.26
C GLY A 150 -1.07 5.84 8.54
N VAL A 151 -0.60 6.37 7.42
CA VAL A 151 0.58 5.91 6.68
C VAL A 151 1.48 7.11 6.44
N LEU A 152 2.73 7.00 6.91
CA LEU A 152 3.83 7.90 6.60
C LEU A 152 4.92 7.01 6.01
N GLU A 153 5.18 7.16 4.72
CA GLU A 153 6.11 6.28 4.01
C GLU A 153 7.05 7.09 3.13
N GLN A 154 8.31 6.69 3.12
CA GLN A 154 9.33 7.19 2.21
C GLN A 154 10.05 6.01 1.57
N ALA A 155 10.18 6.04 0.27
CA ALA A 155 10.95 5.08 -0.51
C ALA A 155 11.99 5.79 -1.36
N THR A 156 13.25 5.36 -1.24
CA THR A 156 14.38 5.90 -2.01
C THR A 156 15.04 4.77 -2.76
N GLY A 157 15.40 5.00 -4.01
CA GLY A 157 16.03 3.99 -4.84
C GLY A 157 16.12 4.36 -6.31
N LYS A 158 16.51 3.41 -7.13
CA LYS A 158 16.74 3.61 -8.57
C LYS A 158 16.57 2.34 -9.40
N ARG A 159 16.54 2.51 -10.70
CA ARG A 159 16.74 1.42 -11.68
C ARG A 159 18.23 1.17 -11.87
N ALA A 160 18.58 0.04 -12.47
CA ALA A 160 19.95 -0.30 -12.83
C ALA A 160 20.59 0.65 -13.87
N SER A 161 19.79 1.36 -14.65
CA SER A 161 20.23 2.33 -15.65
C SER A 161 20.40 3.75 -15.10
N GLU A 162 20.03 4.00 -13.85
CA GLU A 162 20.10 5.33 -13.21
C GLU A 162 21.35 5.40 -12.32
N THR A 163 21.99 6.56 -12.29
CA THR A 163 23.14 6.86 -11.42
C THR A 163 22.68 7.36 -10.06
N GLU A 164 21.66 8.20 -10.01
CA GLU A 164 21.15 8.83 -8.81
C GLU A 164 19.88 8.16 -8.29
N ASN A 165 19.70 8.22 -6.98
CA ASN A 165 18.49 7.72 -6.34
C ASN A 165 17.39 8.78 -6.42
N ARG A 166 16.17 8.31 -6.64
CA ARG A 166 14.93 9.10 -6.58
C ARG A 166 14.20 8.80 -5.28
N THR A 167 13.50 9.79 -4.75
CA THR A 167 12.73 9.66 -3.52
C THR A 167 11.23 9.83 -3.80
N TRP A 168 10.44 8.99 -3.14
CA TRP A 168 8.99 9.01 -3.17
C TRP A 168 8.46 9.01 -1.75
N ASN A 169 7.47 9.84 -1.49
CA ASN A 169 6.80 9.91 -0.20
C ASN A 169 5.33 9.55 -0.34
N GLN A 170 4.75 8.93 0.66
CA GLN A 170 3.33 8.66 0.76
C GLN A 170 2.80 9.06 2.12
N TYR A 171 1.70 9.78 2.11
CA TYR A 171 0.95 10.18 3.29
C TYR A 171 -0.48 9.73 3.13
N ALA A 172 -1.01 9.01 4.12
CA ALA A 172 -2.42 8.67 4.12
C ALA A 172 -3.01 8.75 5.53
N ALA A 173 -4.26 9.15 5.58
CA ALA A 173 -5.07 9.18 6.80
C ALA A 173 -6.44 8.55 6.52
N GLU A 174 -6.83 7.62 7.37
CA GLU A 174 -8.14 6.99 7.37
C GLU A 174 -8.88 7.29 8.67
N LEU A 175 -10.16 7.62 8.56
CA LEU A 175 -11.06 7.76 9.69
C LEU A 175 -12.29 6.90 9.42
N ILE A 176 -12.56 5.94 10.31
CA ILE A 176 -13.67 4.98 10.20
C ILE A 176 -14.52 5.09 11.45
N TYR A 177 -15.83 5.09 11.28
CA TYR A 177 -16.77 4.95 12.38
C TYR A 177 -17.58 3.68 12.21
N ARG A 178 -17.46 2.77 13.19
CA ARG A 178 -18.19 1.51 13.26
C ARG A 178 -19.37 1.62 14.19
N PHE A 179 -20.49 1.06 13.79
CA PHE A 179 -21.74 1.11 14.53
C PHE A 179 -22.61 -0.13 14.22
N GLY A 180 -23.79 -0.16 14.81
CA GLY A 180 -24.71 -1.30 14.65
C GLY A 180 -24.43 -2.41 15.66
N TYR A 181 -25.05 -3.55 15.44
CA TYR A 181 -24.86 -4.71 16.30
C TYR A 181 -23.48 -5.31 16.09
N ASP A 182 -22.69 -5.43 17.15
CA ASP A 182 -21.29 -5.91 17.09
C ASP A 182 -20.41 -5.13 16.09
N GLU A 183 -20.66 -3.82 15.93
CA GLU A 183 -19.90 -2.97 14.97
C GLU A 183 -19.95 -3.50 13.51
N ASN A 184 -21.05 -4.14 13.12
CA ASN A 184 -21.20 -4.78 11.81
C ASN A 184 -21.38 -3.81 10.64
N LEU A 185 -21.59 -2.52 10.92
CA LEU A 185 -21.68 -1.45 9.93
C LEU A 185 -20.53 -0.47 10.12
N TYR A 186 -20.06 0.13 9.04
CA TYR A 186 -19.13 1.26 9.13
C TYR A 186 -19.32 2.25 7.99
N VAL A 187 -18.89 3.48 8.27
CA VAL A 187 -18.66 4.53 7.28
C VAL A 187 -17.28 5.12 7.51
N GLY A 188 -16.67 5.67 6.48
CA GLY A 188 -15.38 6.30 6.66
C GLY A 188 -14.86 7.04 5.45
N GLY A 189 -13.76 7.77 5.67
CA GLY A 189 -13.03 8.49 4.64
C GLY A 189 -11.55 8.19 4.69
N ARG A 190 -10.91 8.24 3.53
CA ARG A 190 -9.45 8.16 3.37
C ARG A 190 -8.99 9.28 2.45
N TYR A 191 -7.91 9.93 2.84
CA TYR A 191 -7.13 10.77 1.96
C TYR A 191 -5.73 10.18 1.82
N ASN A 192 -5.25 10.07 0.58
CA ASN A 192 -3.93 9.56 0.28
C ASN A 192 -3.23 10.48 -0.72
N TYR A 193 -2.02 10.89 -0.40
CA TYR A 193 -1.17 11.75 -1.20
C TYR A 193 0.19 11.09 -1.38
N VAL A 194 0.68 11.12 -2.61
CA VAL A 194 2.00 10.61 -2.99
C VAL A 194 2.70 11.67 -3.80
N ASP A 195 3.95 11.97 -3.48
CA ASP A 195 4.83 12.82 -4.27
C ASP A 195 6.17 12.14 -4.52
N GLY A 196 6.82 12.49 -5.62
CA GLY A 196 8.13 11.96 -5.94
C GLY A 196 8.65 12.37 -7.30
N GLU A 197 9.80 11.80 -7.64
CA GLU A 197 10.47 12.06 -8.89
C GLU A 197 10.36 10.87 -9.84
N GLU A 198 9.84 11.12 -11.05
CA GLU A 198 9.82 10.11 -12.13
C GLU A 198 11.21 9.86 -12.71
N VAL A 199 11.32 8.75 -13.45
CA VAL A 199 12.46 8.52 -14.33
C VAL A 199 12.53 9.62 -15.38
N GLY A 200 13.59 10.42 -15.36
CA GLY A 200 13.73 11.58 -16.24
C GLY A 200 13.66 12.92 -15.51
N GLY A 201 13.44 12.92 -14.19
CA GLY A 201 13.60 14.09 -13.34
C GLY A 201 12.35 14.94 -13.14
N ASN A 202 11.16 14.51 -13.61
CA ASN A 202 9.93 15.24 -13.36
C ASN A 202 9.44 15.01 -11.93
N ASN A 203 9.16 16.10 -11.22
CA ASN A 203 8.45 16.02 -9.94
C ASN A 203 6.95 15.86 -10.20
N VAL A 204 6.37 14.85 -9.60
CA VAL A 204 4.97 14.48 -9.78
C VAL A 204 4.28 14.29 -8.45
N ASP A 205 2.98 14.47 -8.44
CA ASP A 205 2.14 14.09 -7.31
C ASP A 205 0.83 13.42 -7.76
N VAL A 206 0.32 12.60 -6.87
CA VAL A 206 -0.98 11.93 -7.01
C VAL A 206 -1.75 12.04 -5.71
N SER A 207 -2.97 12.54 -5.78
CA SER A 207 -3.86 12.62 -4.64
C SER A 207 -5.11 11.77 -4.84
N ARG A 208 -5.61 11.16 -3.77
CA ARG A 208 -6.84 10.36 -3.78
C ARG A 208 -7.68 10.63 -2.56
N PHE A 209 -8.94 10.88 -2.79
CA PHE A 209 -9.97 10.95 -1.77
C PHE A 209 -10.96 9.79 -1.95
N GLN A 210 -11.30 9.12 -0.84
CA GLN A 210 -12.23 8.01 -0.82
C GLN A 210 -13.25 8.20 0.30
N LEU A 211 -14.52 7.92 -0.01
CA LEU A 211 -15.58 7.75 0.98
C LEU A 211 -16.09 6.32 0.87
N GLY A 212 -16.18 5.61 1.98
CA GLY A 212 -16.58 4.22 2.00
C GLY A 212 -17.64 3.92 3.04
N ALA A 213 -18.46 2.92 2.74
CA ALA A 213 -19.34 2.29 3.69
C ALA A 213 -19.29 0.77 3.52
N GLY A 214 -19.48 0.04 4.60
CA GLY A 214 -19.47 -1.41 4.55
C GLY A 214 -20.40 -2.05 5.56
N TRP A 215 -20.81 -3.25 5.22
CA TRP A 215 -21.67 -4.10 6.02
C TRP A 215 -21.10 -5.51 6.11
N PHE A 216 -20.73 -5.92 7.32
CA PHE A 216 -20.43 -7.30 7.66
C PHE A 216 -21.75 -8.04 7.82
N MET A 217 -22.21 -8.71 6.76
CA MET A 217 -23.40 -9.57 6.79
C MET A 217 -23.19 -10.76 7.72
N THR A 218 -21.97 -11.26 7.75
CA THR A 218 -21.45 -12.26 8.70
C THR A 218 -19.99 -11.94 9.00
N LYS A 219 -19.36 -12.68 9.92
CA LYS A 219 -17.91 -12.53 10.20
C LYS A 219 -17.02 -12.72 8.96
N ASN A 220 -17.52 -13.44 7.97
CA ASN A 220 -16.78 -13.86 6.78
C ASN A 220 -17.25 -13.19 5.49
N ILE A 221 -18.32 -12.39 5.54
CA ILE A 221 -18.92 -11.76 4.36
C ILE A 221 -19.04 -10.26 4.61
N LEU A 222 -18.31 -9.50 3.83
CA LEU A 222 -18.32 -8.03 3.84
C LEU A 222 -18.75 -7.50 2.48
N THR A 223 -19.75 -6.65 2.45
CA THR A 223 -20.10 -5.85 1.26
C THR A 223 -19.68 -4.41 1.49
N LYS A 224 -19.03 -3.84 0.49
CA LYS A 224 -18.52 -2.45 0.53
C LYS A 224 -19.02 -1.66 -0.66
N ILE A 225 -19.26 -0.37 -0.43
CA ILE A 225 -19.43 0.64 -1.46
C ILE A 225 -18.42 1.75 -1.21
N GLU A 226 -17.82 2.27 -2.27
CA GLU A 226 -16.82 3.33 -2.20
C GLU A 226 -17.05 4.34 -3.31
N TYR A 227 -16.96 5.63 -2.98
CA TYR A 227 -16.73 6.70 -3.93
C TYR A 227 -15.24 7.04 -3.89
N VAL A 228 -14.63 7.17 -5.08
CA VAL A 228 -13.23 7.56 -5.25
C VAL A 228 -13.10 8.74 -6.17
N ASN A 229 -12.17 9.65 -5.85
CA ASN A 229 -11.67 10.69 -6.74
C ASN A 229 -10.15 10.73 -6.66
N GLN A 230 -9.47 10.64 -7.81
CA GLN A 230 -8.01 10.67 -7.91
C GLN A 230 -7.55 11.64 -8.98
N GLU A 231 -6.47 12.36 -8.69
CA GLU A 231 -5.87 13.37 -9.55
C GLU A 231 -4.35 13.17 -9.65
N TYR A 232 -3.80 13.49 -10.82
CA TYR A 232 -2.38 13.35 -11.14
C TYR A 232 -1.83 14.68 -11.64
N ASN A 233 -0.67 15.10 -11.14
CA ASN A 233 -0.04 16.35 -11.50
C ASN A 233 1.45 16.16 -11.80
N GLY A 234 1.99 16.98 -12.70
CA GLY A 234 3.41 17.06 -13.01
C GLY A 234 3.93 15.94 -13.92
N PHE A 235 3.09 15.01 -14.35
CA PHE A 235 3.49 13.92 -15.25
C PHE A 235 3.85 14.43 -16.64
N ASN A 236 4.66 13.64 -17.35
CA ASN A 236 5.05 13.98 -18.73
C ASN A 236 3.82 14.21 -19.62
N PRO A 237 3.74 15.36 -20.33
CA PRO A 237 2.63 15.68 -21.24
C PRO A 237 2.34 14.65 -22.35
N GLN A 238 3.25 13.71 -22.57
CA GLN A 238 3.05 12.62 -23.55
C GLN A 238 2.39 11.37 -22.95
N THR A 239 2.07 11.41 -21.66
CA THR A 239 1.42 10.29 -20.95
C THR A 239 -0.04 10.60 -20.66
N ILE A 240 -0.86 9.55 -20.49
CA ILE A 240 -2.25 9.71 -20.09
C ILE A 240 -2.40 10.23 -18.65
N LEU A 241 -1.32 10.27 -17.89
CA LEU A 241 -1.32 10.74 -16.51
C LEU A 241 -1.17 12.27 -16.42
N ASP A 242 -0.79 12.95 -17.53
CA ASP A 242 -0.68 14.41 -17.54
C ASP A 242 -2.02 15.08 -17.23
N GLN A 243 -2.10 15.78 -16.09
CA GLN A 243 -3.34 16.37 -15.56
C GLN A 243 -4.51 15.37 -15.51
N GLY A 244 -4.16 14.08 -15.42
CA GLY A 244 -5.11 12.98 -15.42
C GLY A 244 -5.97 12.98 -14.18
N LYS A 245 -7.22 12.53 -14.31
CA LYS A 245 -8.13 12.35 -13.19
C LYS A 245 -9.16 11.28 -13.47
N PHE A 246 -9.62 10.63 -12.43
CA PHE A 246 -10.80 9.79 -12.50
C PHE A 246 -11.62 9.87 -11.21
N ASN A 247 -12.90 9.61 -11.32
CA ASN A 247 -13.80 9.45 -10.19
C ASN A 247 -14.86 8.40 -10.51
N GLY A 248 -15.43 7.82 -9.48
CA GLY A 248 -16.45 6.80 -9.67
C GLY A 248 -16.91 6.15 -8.38
N VAL A 249 -17.87 5.25 -8.53
CA VAL A 249 -18.39 4.42 -7.44
C VAL A 249 -18.00 2.98 -7.68
N MET A 250 -17.47 2.33 -6.65
CA MET A 250 -17.07 0.93 -6.66
C MET A 250 -17.90 0.14 -5.66
N VAL A 251 -18.22 -1.09 -6.00
CA VAL A 251 -18.88 -2.05 -5.10
C VAL A 251 -18.03 -3.33 -5.05
N GLU A 252 -17.78 -3.84 -3.87
CA GLU A 252 -17.06 -5.09 -3.66
C GLU A 252 -17.78 -5.97 -2.63
N ALA A 253 -17.86 -7.27 -2.89
CA ALA A 253 -18.18 -8.27 -1.90
C ALA A 253 -16.92 -9.12 -1.61
N ALA A 254 -16.49 -9.16 -0.36
CA ALA A 254 -15.37 -9.97 0.10
C ALA A 254 -15.88 -11.14 0.93
N ILE A 255 -15.44 -12.35 0.58
CA ILE A 255 -15.81 -13.60 1.27
C ILE A 255 -14.50 -14.25 1.73
N SER A 256 -14.43 -14.60 3.02
CA SER A 256 -13.32 -15.31 3.64
C SER A 256 -13.76 -16.72 4.07
N PHE A 257 -12.97 -17.71 3.77
CA PHE A 257 -13.21 -19.12 4.14
C PHE A 257 -12.26 -19.56 5.25
#